data_b599cd5c1b52441838d768aec1c49a9c
#
_entry.id   b599cd5c1b52441838d768aec1c49a9c
#
_cell.length_a   1.000
_cell.length_b   1.000
_cell.length_c   1.000
_cell.angle_alpha   90.00
_cell.angle_beta   90.00
_cell.angle_gamma   90.00
#
_symmetry.space_group_name_H-M   'P 1'
#
loop_
_entity.id
_entity.type
_entity.pdbx_description
1 polymer ?
#
loop_
_entity_poly.entity_id
_entity_poly.type
_entity_poly.pdbx_seq_one_letter_code
_entity_poly.pdbx_strand_id
1 'polypeptide(L)'
;MRESIKVLQECAEIQDKKSRDYQNENSRIRQADYYPRGIMSIMELINTKTIRLWSVLEAMENDPNYAPNFESIEDSLKDLINYSSFAVAYSRGKIDGQDPDRDFLNRKKPSTVKEIRDAEGQ
;
A
#
# COMPACT_ATOMS: atom_id res chain seq x y z
N MET A 1 15.91 -21.78 4.21
CA MET A 1 14.79 -20.95 3.69
C MET A 1 15.33 -20.02 2.62
N ARG A 2 14.60 -19.87 1.54
CA ARG A 2 14.97 -18.92 0.50
C ARG A 2 14.96 -17.50 1.03
N GLU A 3 15.91 -16.67 0.57
CA GLU A 3 16.01 -15.29 1.00
C GLU A 3 14.73 -14.49 0.70
N SER A 4 14.10 -14.74 -0.45
CA SER A 4 12.85 -14.06 -0.81
C SER A 4 11.71 -14.36 0.17
N ILE A 5 11.66 -15.56 0.76
CA ILE A 5 10.67 -15.90 1.78
C ILE A 5 10.96 -15.15 3.08
N LYS A 6 12.25 -15.00 3.43
CA LYS A 6 12.63 -14.19 4.60
C LYS A 6 12.19 -12.74 4.42
N VAL A 7 12.32 -12.19 3.22
CA VAL A 7 11.86 -10.83 2.91
C VAL A 7 10.36 -10.71 3.13
N LEU A 8 9.56 -11.69 2.70
CA LEU A 8 8.11 -11.67 2.92
C LEU A 8 7.78 -11.70 4.42
N GLN A 9 8.53 -12.47 5.21
CA GLN A 9 8.35 -12.49 6.66
C GLN A 9 8.72 -11.15 7.29
N GLU A 10 9.79 -10.52 6.83
CA GLU A 10 10.17 -9.17 7.28
C GLU A 10 9.09 -8.14 6.95
N CYS A 11 8.50 -8.24 5.77
CA CYS A 11 7.38 -7.38 5.37
C CYS A 11 6.16 -7.57 6.28
N ALA A 12 5.84 -8.83 6.63
CA ALA A 12 4.75 -9.14 7.55
C ALA A 12 5.00 -8.53 8.93
N GLU A 13 6.23 -8.61 9.44
CA GLU A 13 6.59 -7.99 10.71
C GLU A 13 6.45 -6.47 10.69
N ILE A 14 6.82 -5.83 9.59
CA ILE A 14 6.63 -4.39 9.41
C ILE A 14 5.14 -4.05 9.45
N GLN A 15 4.29 -4.83 8.78
CA GLN A 15 2.85 -4.64 8.83
C GLN A 15 2.30 -4.73 10.26
N ASP A 16 2.74 -5.73 11.01
CA ASP A 16 2.29 -5.91 12.39
C ASP A 16 2.64 -4.70 13.27
N LYS A 17 3.84 -4.17 13.11
CA LYS A 17 4.27 -2.99 13.86
C LYS A 17 3.45 -1.75 13.48
N LYS A 18 3.25 -1.53 12.18
CA LYS A 18 2.50 -0.37 11.68
C LYS A 18 1.00 -0.49 11.94
N SER A 19 0.47 -1.72 12.13
CA SER A 19 -0.95 -1.93 12.40
C SER A 19 -1.41 -1.23 13.68
N ARG A 20 -0.52 -1.03 14.64
CA ARG A 20 -0.82 -0.30 15.87
C ARG A 20 -1.19 1.15 15.59
N ASP A 21 -0.62 1.75 14.56
CA ASP A 21 -0.93 3.12 14.15
C ASP A 21 -2.22 3.19 13.33
N TYR A 22 -2.45 2.20 12.44
CA TYR A 22 -3.65 2.14 11.61
C TYR A 22 -4.89 1.66 12.38
N GLN A 23 -4.69 0.90 13.45
CA GLN A 23 -5.77 0.30 14.25
C GLN A 23 -5.68 0.76 15.71
N ASN A 24 -5.48 2.05 15.90
CA ASN A 24 -5.33 2.63 17.22
C ASN A 24 -6.67 2.58 17.96
N GLU A 25 -6.70 1.96 19.13
CA GLU A 25 -7.91 1.82 19.97
C GLU A 25 -8.50 3.16 20.40
N ASN A 26 -7.68 4.20 20.46
CA ASN A 26 -8.10 5.56 20.86
C ASN A 26 -8.62 6.39 19.68
N SER A 27 -8.72 5.82 18.51
CA SER A 27 -9.20 6.50 17.31
C SER A 27 -10.28 5.69 16.62
N ARG A 28 -11.22 6.39 15.99
CA ARG A 28 -12.25 5.76 15.14
C ARG A 28 -11.72 5.51 13.73
N ILE A 29 -10.56 6.05 13.39
CA ILE A 29 -9.96 5.88 12.06
C ILE A 29 -9.47 4.45 11.92
N ARG A 30 -9.82 3.84 10.80
CA ARG A 30 -9.41 2.48 10.44
C ARG A 30 -8.56 2.53 9.19
N GLN A 31 -7.90 1.42 8.85
CA GLN A 31 -7.01 1.38 7.69
C GLN A 31 -7.71 1.79 6.40
N ALA A 32 -8.93 1.34 6.17
CA ALA A 32 -9.68 1.69 4.96
C ALA A 32 -9.89 3.20 4.80
N ASP A 33 -9.91 3.95 5.89
CA ASP A 33 -10.09 5.41 5.86
C ASP A 33 -8.90 6.14 5.23
N TYR A 34 -7.72 5.50 5.19
CA TYR A 34 -6.54 6.04 4.50
C TYR A 34 -6.66 5.94 2.98
N TYR A 35 -7.66 5.22 2.49
CA TYR A 35 -7.86 5.00 1.05
C TYR A 35 -9.17 5.65 0.59
N PRO A 36 -9.20 7.00 0.50
CA PRO A 36 -10.46 7.71 0.20
C PRO A 36 -11.05 7.36 -1.16
N ARG A 37 -10.23 6.88 -2.10
CA ARG A 37 -10.66 6.39 -3.41
C ARG A 37 -10.61 4.87 -3.52
N GLY A 38 -10.58 4.18 -2.38
CA GLY A 38 -10.53 2.73 -2.34
C GLY A 38 -9.25 2.17 -2.96
N ILE A 39 -9.40 1.13 -3.77
CA ILE A 39 -8.27 0.49 -4.44
C ILE A 39 -7.43 1.48 -5.26
N MET A 40 -8.05 2.50 -5.83
CA MET A 40 -7.34 3.50 -6.62
C MET A 40 -6.35 4.28 -5.76
N SER A 41 -6.68 4.56 -4.50
CA SER A 41 -5.74 5.20 -3.58
C SER A 41 -4.53 4.32 -3.32
N ILE A 42 -4.71 3.01 -3.17
CA ILE A 42 -3.60 2.07 -2.97
C ILE A 42 -2.73 2.02 -4.24
N MET A 43 -3.37 1.97 -5.40
CA MET A 43 -2.64 1.98 -6.68
C MET A 43 -1.84 3.26 -6.88
N GLU A 44 -2.35 4.39 -6.44
CA GLU A 44 -1.62 5.66 -6.48
C GLU A 44 -0.37 5.62 -5.59
N LEU A 45 -0.47 5.02 -4.40
CA LEU A 45 0.68 4.82 -3.51
C LEU A 45 1.74 3.93 -4.18
N ILE A 46 1.31 2.83 -4.80
CA ILE A 46 2.21 1.93 -5.54
C ILE A 46 2.90 2.69 -6.66
N ASN A 47 2.15 3.48 -7.43
CA ASN A 47 2.71 4.27 -8.51
C ASN A 47 3.75 5.27 -8.01
N THR A 48 3.45 6.00 -6.95
CA THR A 48 4.37 6.98 -6.36
C THR A 48 5.68 6.32 -5.92
N LYS A 49 5.60 5.19 -5.24
CA LYS A 49 6.82 4.46 -4.83
C LYS A 49 7.60 3.93 -6.02
N THR A 50 6.91 3.44 -7.03
CA THR A 50 7.55 2.92 -8.25
C THR A 50 8.32 4.03 -8.98
N ILE A 51 7.70 5.18 -9.16
CA ILE A 51 8.34 6.33 -9.81
C ILE A 51 9.55 6.80 -9.01
N ARG A 52 9.43 6.86 -7.68
CA ARG A 52 10.53 7.22 -6.81
C ARG A 52 11.71 6.26 -6.96
N LEU A 53 11.44 4.95 -7.02
CA LEU A 53 12.48 3.94 -7.24
C LEU A 53 13.18 4.13 -8.58
N TRP A 54 12.46 4.35 -9.65
CA TRP A 54 13.03 4.64 -10.95
C TRP A 54 13.93 5.87 -10.90
N SER A 55 13.49 6.93 -10.25
CA SER A 55 14.27 8.17 -10.10
C SER A 55 15.58 7.93 -9.34
N VAL A 56 15.52 7.18 -8.24
CA VAL A 56 16.71 6.86 -7.43
C VAL A 56 17.68 5.97 -8.24
N LEU A 57 17.18 4.94 -8.90
CA LEU A 57 18.01 4.04 -9.71
C LEU A 57 18.69 4.78 -10.87
N GLU A 58 17.97 5.67 -11.53
CA GLU A 58 18.53 6.50 -12.59
C GLU A 58 19.62 7.43 -12.05
N ALA A 59 19.37 8.06 -10.89
CA ALA A 59 20.37 8.93 -10.25
C ALA A 59 21.63 8.15 -9.88
N MET A 60 21.48 6.93 -9.35
CA MET A 60 22.63 6.07 -9.02
C MET A 60 23.41 5.64 -10.25
N GLU A 61 22.73 5.42 -11.37
CA GLU A 61 23.38 5.07 -12.64
C GLU A 61 24.22 6.23 -13.17
N ASN A 62 23.71 7.45 -13.05
CA ASN A 62 24.37 8.66 -13.55
C ASN A 62 25.44 9.21 -12.59
N ASP A 63 25.33 8.93 -11.30
CA ASP A 63 26.27 9.38 -10.28
C ASP A 63 26.55 8.23 -9.30
N PRO A 64 27.69 7.54 -9.43
CA PRO A 64 28.03 6.42 -8.54
C PRO A 64 28.13 6.79 -7.06
N ASN A 65 28.28 8.08 -6.74
CA ASN A 65 28.36 8.56 -5.36
C ASN A 65 27.00 8.95 -4.78
N TYR A 66 25.95 8.92 -5.60
CA TYR A 66 24.62 9.25 -5.14
C TYR A 66 24.11 8.20 -4.14
N ALA A 67 23.54 8.67 -3.05
CA ALA A 67 22.88 7.80 -2.07
C ALA A 67 21.51 8.41 -1.68
N PRO A 68 20.47 7.60 -1.55
CA PRO A 68 19.17 8.11 -1.08
C PRO A 68 19.27 8.70 0.32
N ASN A 69 18.62 9.85 0.54
CA ASN A 69 18.70 10.57 1.82
C ASN A 69 17.83 9.98 2.93
N PHE A 70 16.65 9.49 2.60
CA PHE A 70 15.63 9.16 3.60
C PHE A 70 15.21 7.71 3.61
N GLU A 71 15.19 7.07 2.47
CA GLU A 71 14.64 5.73 2.34
C GLU A 71 15.48 4.92 1.37
N SER A 72 15.91 3.75 1.78
CA SER A 72 16.69 2.86 0.93
C SER A 72 15.81 2.24 -0.17
N ILE A 73 16.47 1.73 -1.21
CA ILE A 73 15.80 0.96 -2.26
C ILE A 73 15.10 -0.25 -1.66
N GLU A 74 15.76 -0.93 -0.72
CA GLU A 74 15.18 -2.09 -0.04
C GLU A 74 13.90 -1.73 0.72
N ASP A 75 13.91 -0.61 1.46
CA ASP A 75 12.73 -0.15 2.21
C ASP A 75 11.58 0.17 1.26
N SER A 76 11.85 0.83 0.15
CA SER A 76 10.83 1.16 -0.85
C SER A 76 10.24 -0.10 -1.49
N LEU A 77 11.07 -1.10 -1.79
CA LEU A 77 10.61 -2.38 -2.35
C LEU A 77 9.76 -3.15 -1.35
N LYS A 78 10.13 -3.15 -0.07
CA LYS A 78 9.32 -3.76 0.99
C LYS A 78 7.98 -3.05 1.14
N ASP A 79 7.94 -1.73 1.03
CA ASP A 79 6.68 -0.98 1.02
C ASP A 79 5.80 -1.39 -0.16
N LEU A 80 6.38 -1.60 -1.34
CA LEU A 80 5.63 -2.08 -2.50
C LEU A 80 5.03 -3.45 -2.28
N ILE A 81 5.76 -4.36 -1.64
CA ILE A 81 5.24 -5.69 -1.27
C ILE A 81 4.02 -5.52 -0.36
N ASN A 82 4.13 -4.68 0.65
CA ASN A 82 3.06 -4.46 1.61
C ASN A 82 1.85 -3.75 0.97
N TYR A 83 2.07 -2.73 0.16
CA TYR A 83 0.97 -2.07 -0.57
C TYR A 83 0.25 -3.04 -1.51
N SER A 84 0.99 -3.92 -2.19
CA SER A 84 0.39 -4.94 -3.04
C SER A 84 -0.47 -5.91 -2.24
N SER A 85 -0.02 -6.31 -1.04
CA SER A 85 -0.80 -7.15 -0.15
C SER A 85 -2.08 -6.45 0.31
N PHE A 86 -2.01 -5.15 0.59
CA PHE A 86 -3.20 -4.35 0.94
C PHE A 86 -4.17 -4.26 -0.23
N ALA A 87 -3.67 -4.09 -1.45
CA ALA A 87 -4.53 -4.07 -2.63
C ALA A 87 -5.28 -5.39 -2.81
N VAL A 88 -4.60 -6.52 -2.61
CA VAL A 88 -5.23 -7.84 -2.66
C VAL A 88 -6.29 -7.98 -1.57
N ALA A 89 -5.96 -7.62 -0.33
CA ALA A 89 -6.90 -7.68 0.79
C ALA A 89 -8.10 -6.77 0.55
N TYR A 90 -7.87 -5.57 0.03
CA TYR A 90 -8.93 -4.62 -0.30
C TYR A 90 -9.86 -5.19 -1.39
N SER A 91 -9.28 -5.79 -2.44
CA SER A 91 -10.09 -6.39 -3.51
C SER A 91 -10.91 -7.59 -3.04
N ARG A 92 -10.56 -8.18 -1.90
CA ARG A 92 -11.34 -9.23 -1.23
C ARG A 92 -12.38 -8.67 -0.25
N GLY A 93 -12.42 -7.36 -0.06
CA GLY A 93 -13.30 -6.73 0.90
C GLY A 93 -12.88 -6.94 2.36
N LYS A 94 -11.59 -7.17 2.63
CA LYS A 94 -11.10 -7.63 3.95
C LYS A 94 -10.11 -6.69 4.63
N ILE A 95 -9.98 -5.47 4.17
CA ILE A 95 -9.20 -4.46 4.89
C ILE A 95 -9.99 -3.99 6.10
N ASP A 96 -9.31 -3.74 7.22
CA ASP A 96 -9.94 -3.23 8.43
C ASP A 96 -10.68 -1.91 8.15
N GLY A 97 -11.95 -1.87 8.54
CA GLY A 97 -12.81 -0.70 8.30
C GLY A 97 -13.42 -0.63 6.91
N GLN A 98 -13.23 -1.64 6.09
CA GLN A 98 -13.79 -1.71 4.74
C GLN A 98 -15.26 -2.13 4.79
N ASP A 99 -16.12 -1.14 5.03
CA ASP A 99 -17.55 -1.30 5.12
C ASP A 99 -18.19 -0.17 4.29
N PRO A 100 -19.08 -0.49 3.33
CA PRO A 100 -19.75 0.53 2.54
C PRO A 100 -20.49 1.58 3.39
N ASP A 101 -21.03 1.17 4.53
CA ASP A 101 -21.77 2.06 5.44
C ASP A 101 -20.83 2.95 6.27
N ARG A 102 -19.52 2.65 6.25
CA ARG A 102 -18.50 3.40 6.96
C ARG A 102 -17.79 4.40 6.04
N ASP A 103 -18.39 4.83 4.96
CA ASP A 103 -17.75 5.77 4.04
C ASP A 103 -17.44 7.09 4.76
N PHE A 104 -16.19 7.24 5.18
CA PHE A 104 -15.70 8.39 5.92
C PHE A 104 -15.90 9.71 5.15
N LEU A 105 -15.88 9.67 3.84
CA LEU A 105 -16.05 10.82 2.97
C LEU A 105 -17.37 10.83 2.20
N ASN A 106 -18.33 10.00 2.62
CA ASN A 106 -19.60 9.82 1.93
C ASN A 106 -19.43 9.42 0.45
N ARG A 107 -18.49 8.51 0.21
CA ARG A 107 -18.19 8.00 -1.13
C ARG A 107 -18.34 6.49 -1.16
N LYS A 108 -18.96 5.99 -2.22
CA LYS A 108 -18.88 4.56 -2.51
C LYS A 108 -17.50 4.25 -3.05
N LYS A 109 -16.83 3.26 -2.45
CA LYS A 109 -15.50 2.81 -2.84
C LYS A 109 -15.62 1.42 -3.45
N PRO A 110 -15.02 1.17 -4.64
CA PRO A 110 -14.90 -0.21 -5.13
C PRO A 110 -14.15 -1.04 -4.11
N SER A 111 -14.72 -2.16 -3.67
CA SER A 111 -14.12 -3.00 -2.64
C SER A 111 -13.59 -4.33 -3.17
N THR A 112 -14.00 -4.72 -4.39
CA THR A 112 -13.57 -5.96 -5.03
C THR A 112 -13.08 -5.69 -6.44
N VAL A 113 -12.29 -6.63 -6.98
CA VAL A 113 -11.83 -6.56 -8.37
C VAL A 113 -13.01 -6.54 -9.33
N LYS A 114 -14.07 -7.29 -9.03
CA LYS A 114 -15.27 -7.32 -9.85
C LYS A 114 -15.92 -5.95 -9.93
N GLU A 115 -16.10 -5.28 -8.78
CA GLU A 115 -16.69 -3.94 -8.74
C GLU A 115 -15.88 -2.93 -9.53
N ILE A 116 -14.55 -3.02 -9.45
CA ILE A 116 -13.66 -2.16 -10.20
C ILE A 116 -13.84 -2.38 -11.69
N ARG A 117 -13.87 -3.64 -12.14
CA ARG A 117 -14.07 -3.98 -13.56
C ARG A 117 -15.42 -3.51 -14.06
N ASP A 118 -16.47 -3.70 -13.26
CA ASP A 118 -17.83 -3.29 -13.63
C ASP A 118 -17.89 -1.77 -13.78
N ALA A 119 -17.23 -1.01 -12.90
CA ALA A 119 -17.14 0.43 -12.98
C ALA A 119 -16.36 0.89 -14.22
N GLU A 120 -15.27 0.23 -14.58
CA GLU A 120 -14.45 0.55 -15.74
C GLU A 120 -15.13 0.17 -17.07
N GLY A 121 -15.99 -0.84 -17.06
CA GLY A 121 -16.72 -1.31 -18.24
C GLY A 121 -17.86 -0.41 -18.66
N GLN A 122 -18.14 0.62 -17.91
CA GLN A 122 -19.19 1.59 -18.22
C GLN A 122 -18.61 2.81 -18.91
#